data_5410b24bb97c2210adcb129b931403a0
#
_entry.id   5410b24bb97c2210adcb129b931403a0
#
_cell.length_a   1.000
_cell.length_b   1.000
_cell.length_c   1.000
_cell.angle_alpha   90.00
_cell.angle_beta   90.00
_cell.angle_gamma   90.00
#
_symmetry.space_group_name_H-M   'P 1'
#
loop_
_entity.id
_entity.type
_entity.pdbx_description
1 polymer ?
#
loop_
_entity_poly.entity_id
_entity_poly.type
_entity_poly.pdbx_seq_one_letter_code
_entity_poly.pdbx_strand_id
1 'polypeptide(L)'
;MVKPSPLFHLYPKQSTPAPLNTLIPIESKTVIIGKDRDNAYYGWDNEYGKQKVDTTELKASQYLVSNKEYLEFVKDGGYTTQSFWTEEGWAWVQYTNATMPEFWVGDIHADKQLRYRAMTHEIMSHGLGQ
;
A
#
# COMPACT_ATOMS: atom_id res chain seq x y z
N MET A 1 -19.73 23.39 -5.23
CA MET A 1 -20.01 22.24 -4.34
C MET A 1 -20.57 21.13 -5.22
N VAL A 2 -19.77 20.12 -5.53
CA VAL A 2 -20.20 19.00 -6.40
C VAL A 2 -21.03 18.05 -5.55
N LYS A 3 -22.27 17.79 -5.93
CA LYS A 3 -23.11 16.79 -5.25
C LYS A 3 -22.50 15.40 -5.47
N PRO A 4 -22.37 14.57 -4.43
CA PRO A 4 -21.89 13.20 -4.59
C PRO A 4 -22.83 12.42 -5.51
N SER A 5 -22.23 11.60 -6.38
CA SER A 5 -22.97 10.74 -7.31
C SER A 5 -23.83 9.72 -6.54
N PRO A 6 -25.05 9.39 -6.99
CA PRO A 6 -25.92 8.40 -6.34
C PRO A 6 -25.33 6.97 -6.30
N LEU A 7 -24.29 6.69 -7.05
CA LEU A 7 -23.58 5.39 -7.01
C LEU A 7 -22.83 5.13 -5.68
N PHE A 8 -22.69 6.12 -4.83
CA PHE A 8 -22.01 6.03 -3.53
C PHE A 8 -22.64 5.09 -2.51
N HIS A 9 -23.90 4.76 -2.69
CA HIS A 9 -24.61 3.85 -1.79
C HIS A 9 -24.39 2.36 -2.09
N LEU A 10 -23.66 2.04 -3.17
CA LEU A 10 -23.43 0.66 -3.60
C LEU A 10 -22.22 -0.04 -2.94
N TYR A 11 -21.38 0.72 -2.24
CA TYR A 11 -20.33 0.11 -1.43
C TYR A 11 -20.87 -0.13 -0.03
N PRO A 12 -21.14 -1.39 0.35
CA PRO A 12 -21.56 -1.68 1.71
C PRO A 12 -20.49 -1.19 2.67
N LYS A 13 -20.92 -0.55 3.76
CA LYS A 13 -20.06 -0.25 4.90
C LYS A 13 -19.66 -1.58 5.56
N GLN A 14 -18.79 -2.33 4.90
CA GLN A 14 -18.25 -3.54 5.48
C GLN A 14 -17.08 -3.13 6.36
N SER A 15 -17.31 -3.10 7.66
CA SER A 15 -16.23 -3.21 8.65
C SER A 15 -15.76 -4.66 8.71
N THR A 16 -15.20 -5.14 7.62
CA THR A 16 -14.53 -6.44 7.63
C THR A 16 -13.20 -6.23 8.34
N PRO A 17 -12.88 -6.98 9.41
CA PRO A 17 -11.58 -6.87 10.04
C PRO A 17 -10.49 -7.16 9.01
N ALA A 18 -9.40 -6.40 9.06
CA ALA A 18 -8.27 -6.63 8.17
C ALA A 18 -7.76 -8.07 8.35
N PRO A 19 -7.51 -8.80 7.26
CA PRO A 19 -6.96 -10.14 7.36
C PRO A 19 -5.58 -10.10 8.04
N LEU A 20 -5.26 -11.15 8.78
CA LEU A 20 -3.92 -11.31 9.34
C LEU A 20 -2.91 -11.47 8.20
N ASN A 21 -1.96 -10.53 8.11
CA ASN A 21 -0.94 -10.52 7.07
C ASN A 21 0.26 -11.35 7.51
N THR A 22 0.24 -12.63 7.19
CA THR A 22 1.33 -13.56 7.52
C THR A 22 2.43 -13.53 6.47
N LEU A 23 3.66 -13.82 6.89
CA LEU A 23 4.80 -14.01 5.99
C LEU A 23 4.77 -15.43 5.43
N ILE A 24 4.72 -15.56 4.11
CA ILE A 24 4.78 -16.82 3.38
C ILE A 24 6.23 -17.09 3.01
N PRO A 25 6.79 -18.27 3.36
CA PRO A 25 8.13 -18.65 2.91
C PRO A 25 8.12 -18.93 1.40
N ILE A 26 9.09 -18.39 0.69
CA ILE A 26 9.34 -18.64 -0.73
C ILE A 26 10.71 -19.28 -0.83
N GLU A 27 10.74 -20.51 -1.31
CA GLU A 27 11.98 -21.27 -1.50
C GLU A 27 12.83 -20.68 -2.61
N SER A 28 14.15 -20.88 -2.50
CA SER A 28 15.06 -20.53 -3.58
C SER A 28 14.78 -21.37 -4.82
N LYS A 29 14.67 -20.72 -5.97
CA LYS A 29 14.46 -21.41 -7.25
C LYS A 29 14.84 -20.52 -8.43
N THR A 30 15.11 -21.16 -9.57
CA THR A 30 15.18 -20.44 -10.84
C THR A 30 13.76 -20.18 -11.34
N VAL A 31 13.43 -18.91 -11.59
CA VAL A 31 12.17 -18.48 -12.19
C VAL A 31 12.42 -17.91 -13.59
N ILE A 32 11.45 -18.08 -14.46
CA ILE A 32 11.46 -17.44 -15.78
C ILE A 32 10.47 -16.29 -15.73
N ILE A 33 10.96 -15.08 -15.96
CA ILE A 33 10.17 -13.85 -16.04
C ILE A 33 9.98 -13.48 -17.50
N GLY A 34 8.81 -12.95 -17.83
CA GLY A 34 8.45 -12.47 -19.15
C GLY A 34 7.31 -13.25 -19.77
N LYS A 35 6.92 -12.86 -20.97
CA LYS A 35 5.75 -13.36 -21.67
C LYS A 35 6.14 -13.89 -23.04
N ASP A 36 5.62 -15.03 -23.44
CA ASP A 36 5.82 -15.58 -24.78
C ASP A 36 5.00 -14.78 -25.79
N ARG A 37 5.55 -14.63 -27.02
CA ARG A 37 4.87 -13.88 -28.09
C ARG A 37 3.61 -14.57 -28.61
N ASP A 38 3.46 -15.87 -28.40
CA ASP A 38 2.30 -16.69 -28.73
C ASP A 38 1.28 -16.78 -27.59
N ASN A 39 1.50 -16.02 -26.49
CA ASN A 39 0.55 -15.98 -25.39
C ASN A 39 -0.79 -15.41 -25.85
N ALA A 40 -1.90 -16.09 -25.49
CA ALA A 40 -3.25 -15.71 -25.90
C ALA A 40 -3.74 -14.35 -25.37
N TYR A 41 -3.12 -13.83 -24.32
CA TYR A 41 -3.46 -12.54 -23.74
C TYR A 41 -2.57 -11.44 -24.28
N TYR A 42 -3.15 -10.27 -24.53
CA TYR A 42 -2.40 -9.08 -24.92
C TYR A 42 -1.34 -8.73 -23.87
N GLY A 43 -0.21 -8.22 -24.33
CA GLY A 43 0.87 -7.66 -23.52
C GLY A 43 1.49 -6.48 -24.23
N TRP A 44 2.07 -5.58 -23.43
CA TRP A 44 2.87 -4.50 -23.96
C TRP A 44 4.22 -5.04 -24.48
N ASP A 45 4.85 -4.34 -25.38
CA ASP A 45 6.12 -4.74 -26.00
C ASP A 45 7.24 -5.04 -24.99
N ASN A 46 7.27 -4.34 -23.86
CA ASN A 46 8.22 -4.53 -22.76
C ASN A 46 7.91 -5.74 -21.87
N GLU A 47 6.76 -6.38 -22.01
CA GLU A 47 6.39 -7.60 -21.27
C GLU A 47 6.89 -8.88 -21.95
N TYR A 48 7.17 -8.82 -23.27
CA TYR A 48 7.61 -9.98 -24.03
C TYR A 48 9.10 -10.25 -23.86
N GLY A 49 9.43 -11.51 -23.79
CA GLY A 49 10.79 -12.01 -23.63
C GLY A 49 10.89 -13.09 -22.57
N LYS A 50 12.10 -13.57 -22.34
CA LYS A 50 12.38 -14.56 -21.29
C LYS A 50 13.67 -14.18 -20.57
N GLN A 51 13.60 -14.03 -19.27
CA GLN A 51 14.75 -13.84 -18.40
C GLN A 51 14.75 -14.91 -17.31
N LYS A 52 15.85 -15.63 -17.17
CA LYS A 52 16.07 -16.51 -16.02
C LYS A 52 16.60 -15.69 -14.86
N VAL A 53 15.98 -15.84 -13.71
CA VAL A 53 16.39 -15.18 -12.45
C VAL A 53 16.44 -16.24 -11.36
N ASP A 54 17.58 -16.35 -10.70
CA ASP A 54 17.72 -17.19 -9.51
C ASP A 54 17.29 -16.39 -8.28
N THR A 55 16.26 -16.87 -7.61
CA THR A 55 15.79 -16.28 -6.34
C THR A 55 16.43 -16.98 -5.16
N THR A 56 16.79 -16.22 -4.14
CA THR A 56 17.18 -16.77 -2.84
C THR A 56 15.93 -17.07 -2.00
N GLU A 57 16.09 -17.89 -0.97
CA GLU A 57 15.04 -18.06 0.03
C GLU A 57 14.66 -16.71 0.64
N LEU A 58 13.36 -16.41 0.69
CA LEU A 58 12.83 -15.17 1.25
C LEU A 58 11.45 -15.41 1.88
N LYS A 59 10.98 -14.44 2.62
CA LYS A 59 9.60 -14.41 3.11
C LYS A 59 8.91 -13.17 2.54
N ALA A 60 7.71 -13.37 2.01
CA ALA A 60 6.88 -12.28 1.50
C ALA A 60 5.57 -12.20 2.27
N SER A 61 5.05 -11.00 2.47
CA SER A 61 3.73 -10.82 3.04
C SER A 61 2.65 -11.36 2.10
N GLN A 62 1.65 -12.02 2.67
CA GLN A 62 0.55 -12.62 1.91
C GLN A 62 -0.29 -11.56 1.20
N TYR A 63 -0.46 -10.41 1.83
CA TYR A 63 -1.24 -9.29 1.32
C TYR A 63 -0.36 -8.04 1.21
N LEU A 64 -0.82 -7.06 0.48
CA LEU A 64 -0.23 -5.72 0.52
C LEU A 64 -0.36 -5.15 1.93
N VAL A 65 0.59 -4.29 2.30
CA VAL A 65 0.55 -3.58 3.58
C VAL A 65 -0.75 -2.77 3.66
N SER A 66 -1.55 -3.04 4.68
CA SER A 66 -2.80 -2.34 4.93
C SER A 66 -2.55 -0.95 5.53
N ASN A 67 -3.55 -0.06 5.44
CA ASN A 67 -3.49 1.23 6.13
C ASN A 67 -3.33 1.07 7.65
N LYS A 68 -3.90 0.01 8.22
CA LYS A 68 -3.75 -0.30 9.65
C LYS A 68 -2.30 -0.62 10.02
N GLU A 69 -1.64 -1.50 9.27
CA GLU A 69 -0.23 -1.84 9.49
C GLU A 69 0.67 -0.62 9.29
N TYR A 70 0.38 0.17 8.26
CA TYR A 70 1.17 1.39 7.99
C TYR A 70 0.96 2.46 9.07
N LEU A 71 -0.22 2.51 9.70
CA LEU A 71 -0.49 3.43 10.82
C LEU A 71 0.40 3.16 12.01
N GLU A 72 0.72 1.89 12.30
CA GLU A 72 1.68 1.56 13.37
C GLU A 72 3.05 2.17 13.07
N PHE A 73 3.56 2.04 11.83
CA PHE A 73 4.80 2.70 11.42
C PHE A 73 4.75 4.22 11.61
N VAL A 74 3.63 4.87 11.25
CA VAL A 74 3.47 6.32 11.42
C VAL A 74 3.47 6.71 12.90
N LYS A 75 2.76 5.95 13.74
CA LYS A 75 2.70 6.18 15.20
C LYS A 75 4.03 5.95 15.90
N ASP A 76 4.81 4.99 15.42
CA ASP A 76 6.16 4.70 15.92
C ASP A 76 7.21 5.75 15.48
N GLY A 77 6.77 6.84 14.88
CA GLY A 77 7.64 7.93 14.46
C GLY A 77 8.27 7.72 13.09
N GLY A 78 7.60 6.97 12.21
CA GLY A 78 8.08 6.68 10.87
C GLY A 78 8.50 7.91 10.06
N TYR A 79 7.81 9.03 10.22
CA TYR A 79 8.12 10.30 9.55
C TYR A 79 9.01 11.26 10.37
N THR A 80 9.40 10.89 11.57
CA THR A 80 10.24 11.71 12.45
C THR A 80 11.61 11.09 12.75
N THR A 81 11.80 9.82 12.39
CA THR A 81 13.00 9.06 12.68
C THR A 81 13.83 8.85 11.41
N GLN A 82 14.93 9.61 11.28
CA GLN A 82 15.79 9.57 10.08
C GLN A 82 16.33 8.17 9.76
N SER A 83 16.64 7.35 10.76
CA SER A 83 17.23 6.03 10.55
C SER A 83 16.31 5.02 9.83
N PHE A 84 15.03 5.34 9.65
CA PHE A 84 14.09 4.53 8.88
C PHE A 84 14.12 4.82 7.38
N TRP A 85 14.88 5.85 6.98
CA TRP A 85 14.91 6.34 5.61
C TRP A 85 16.30 6.25 5.02
N THR A 86 16.38 6.12 3.70
CA THR A 86 17.60 6.45 2.97
C THR A 86 17.84 7.95 3.06
N GLU A 87 19.06 8.38 2.77
CA GLU A 87 19.40 9.81 2.74
C GLU A 87 18.47 10.62 1.82
N GLU A 88 18.21 10.10 0.62
CA GLU A 88 17.29 10.71 -0.35
C GLU A 88 15.85 10.73 0.16
N GLY A 89 15.38 9.62 0.74
CA GLY A 89 14.05 9.52 1.31
C GLY A 89 13.84 10.50 2.47
N TRP A 90 14.84 10.63 3.33
CA TRP A 90 14.79 11.60 4.42
C TRP A 90 14.77 13.05 3.94
N ALA A 91 15.58 13.39 2.94
CA ALA A 91 15.55 14.71 2.32
C ALA A 91 14.15 15.04 1.75
N TRP A 92 13.48 14.05 1.14
CA TRP A 92 12.11 14.22 0.67
C TRP A 92 11.12 14.45 1.82
N VAL A 93 11.21 13.69 2.92
CA VAL A 93 10.35 13.89 4.11
C VAL A 93 10.50 15.31 4.65
N GLN A 94 11.73 15.81 4.76
CA GLN A 94 12.00 17.15 5.24
C GLN A 94 11.50 18.23 4.26
N TYR A 95 11.74 18.06 2.98
CA TYR A 95 11.31 19.00 1.95
C TYR A 95 9.79 19.15 1.90
N THR A 96 9.06 18.03 1.99
CA THR A 96 7.59 18.02 1.95
C THR A 96 6.93 18.29 3.30
N ASN A 97 7.69 18.28 4.40
CA ASN A 97 7.17 18.28 5.77
C ASN A 97 6.11 17.16 5.99
N ALA A 98 6.33 16.02 5.37
CA ALA A 98 5.41 14.90 5.47
C ALA A 98 5.38 14.33 6.90
N THR A 99 4.20 14.12 7.42
CA THR A 99 3.97 13.51 8.75
C THR A 99 3.17 12.20 8.66
N MET A 100 2.60 11.93 7.50
CA MET A 100 1.79 10.75 7.17
C MET A 100 1.61 10.66 5.66
N PRO A 101 1.03 9.57 5.11
CA PRO A 101 0.70 9.48 3.69
C PRO A 101 -0.19 10.63 3.21
N GLU A 102 0.09 11.15 2.01
CA GLU A 102 -0.59 12.32 1.43
C GLU A 102 -2.12 12.18 1.37
N PHE A 103 -2.61 10.95 1.16
CA PHE A 103 -4.04 10.70 1.04
C PHE A 103 -4.73 10.44 2.39
N TRP A 104 -4.01 10.54 3.48
CA TRP A 104 -4.61 10.47 4.81
C TRP A 104 -5.04 11.86 5.26
N VAL A 105 -6.18 11.94 5.93
CA VAL A 105 -6.77 13.20 6.41
C VAL A 105 -7.19 13.03 7.86
N GLY A 106 -6.76 13.95 8.72
CA GLY A 106 -7.09 13.94 10.14
C GLY A 106 -5.85 14.01 11.02
N ASP A 107 -6.04 13.81 12.30
CA ASP A 107 -4.98 13.78 13.29
C ASP A 107 -4.65 12.33 13.66
N ILE A 108 -3.39 11.95 13.48
CA ILE A 108 -2.90 10.59 13.82
C ILE A 108 -2.97 10.28 15.31
N HIS A 109 -3.03 11.31 16.16
CA HIS A 109 -3.14 11.18 17.62
C HIS A 109 -4.59 11.23 18.12
N ALA A 110 -5.53 11.65 17.27
CA ALA A 110 -6.94 11.66 17.59
C ALA A 110 -7.59 10.35 17.13
N ASP A 111 -7.75 9.42 18.03
CA ASP A 111 -8.16 8.01 17.83
C ASP A 111 -9.46 7.77 17.02
N LYS A 112 -10.17 8.81 16.57
CA LYS A 112 -11.50 8.63 16.01
C LYS A 112 -11.74 9.20 14.63
N GLN A 113 -10.76 9.82 13.96
CA GLN A 113 -11.04 10.57 12.73
C GLN A 113 -10.01 10.47 11.59
N LEU A 114 -9.09 9.52 11.63
CA LEU A 114 -8.28 9.26 10.46
C LEU A 114 -9.14 8.74 9.33
N ARG A 115 -9.11 9.47 8.22
CA ARG A 115 -9.79 9.14 6.98
C ARG A 115 -8.75 9.01 5.88
N TYR A 116 -9.04 8.27 4.86
CA TYR A 116 -8.24 8.33 3.65
C TYR A 116 -9.05 8.88 2.49
N ARG A 117 -8.37 9.59 1.61
CA ARG A 117 -8.96 10.14 0.40
C ARG A 117 -8.71 9.16 -0.74
N ALA A 118 -9.78 8.54 -1.26
CA ALA A 118 -9.69 7.85 -2.54
C ALA A 118 -9.68 8.88 -3.69
N MET A 119 -9.28 8.48 -4.89
CA MET A 119 -9.09 9.39 -6.04
C MET A 119 -10.26 10.34 -6.31
N THR A 120 -11.46 9.99 -5.94
CA THR A 120 -12.68 10.75 -6.25
C THR A 120 -13.44 11.25 -5.02
N HIS A 121 -13.10 10.80 -3.79
CA HIS A 121 -13.88 11.13 -2.60
C HIS A 121 -13.17 10.74 -1.30
N GLU A 122 -13.58 11.37 -0.21
CA GLU A 122 -13.13 10.99 1.13
C GLU A 122 -13.92 9.79 1.63
N ILE A 123 -13.21 8.74 1.98
CA ILE A 123 -13.79 7.57 2.65
C ILE A 123 -13.53 7.72 4.15
N MET A 124 -14.60 7.76 4.92
CA MET A 124 -14.52 7.64 6.37
C MET A 124 -14.08 6.21 6.69
N SER A 125 -12.83 5.99 7.06
CA SER A 125 -12.50 4.77 7.74
C SER A 125 -13.10 4.83 9.14
N HIS A 126 -13.95 3.88 9.51
CA HIS A 126 -14.27 3.66 10.88
C HIS A 126 -13.01 3.07 11.54
N GLY A 127 -12.18 3.99 12.07
CA GLY A 127 -10.95 3.67 12.75
C GLY A 127 -9.99 2.79 11.95
N LEU A 128 -8.88 3.34 11.48
CA LEU A 128 -7.75 2.53 10.97
C LEU A 128 -7.24 1.52 12.03
N GLY A 129 -7.87 1.48 13.20
CA GLY A 129 -7.55 0.66 14.35
C GLY A 129 -8.56 -0.44 14.75
N GLN A 130 -9.59 -0.71 13.94
CA GLN A 130 -10.49 -1.85 14.20
C GLN A 130 -10.38 -2.88 13.11
#